data_f50a4acddfed85fc096201ec1102bd3b
#
_entry.id   f50a4acddfed85fc096201ec1102bd3b
#
_cell.length_a   1.000
_cell.length_b   1.000
_cell.length_c   1.000
_cell.angle_alpha   90.00
_cell.angle_beta   90.00
_cell.angle_gamma   90.00
#
_symmetry.space_group_name_H-M   'P 1'
#
loop_
_entity.id
_entity.type
_entity.pdbx_description
1 polymer ?
#
loop_
_entity_poly.entity_id
_entity_poly.type
_entity_poly.pdbx_seq_one_letter_code
_entity_poly.pdbx_strand_id
1 'polypeptide(L)'
;MRLSDKFYRRIEAQSLVELTTGLVVLIPVVMLFFDLALMVIAVQTNNNIAQNAARVASMGSPLQYQSRAQASVNQASLSHNGPITKIAMVTATTNLTQTDITNWENSGGLVVHLNGSQTYPGIVYVTTQISVKPFLISLITNNKPLTFTTTQSYPFSAVLYDPASSANSNHIFIT
;
A
#
# COMPACT_ATOMS: atom_id res chain seq x y z
N MET A 1 25.18 -65.78 -1.68
CA MET A 1 24.51 -64.48 -1.43
C MET A 1 24.56 -64.22 0.07
N ARG A 2 25.42 -63.29 0.52
CA ARG A 2 25.75 -63.13 1.95
C ARG A 2 24.62 -62.37 2.68
N LEU A 3 24.30 -62.80 3.89
CA LEU A 3 23.30 -62.19 4.77
C LEU A 3 23.55 -60.64 4.97
N SER A 4 24.81 -60.20 4.87
CA SER A 4 25.22 -58.83 4.98
C SER A 4 24.63 -57.92 3.87
N ASP A 5 24.53 -58.42 2.62
CA ASP A 5 24.03 -57.63 1.50
C ASP A 5 22.53 -57.32 1.61
N LYS A 6 21.76 -58.20 2.23
CA LYS A 6 20.34 -57.97 2.50
C LYS A 6 20.13 -56.95 3.61
N PHE A 7 21.02 -56.89 4.59
CA PHE A 7 20.97 -55.95 5.71
C PHE A 7 21.31 -54.53 5.24
N TYR A 8 22.36 -54.36 4.44
CA TYR A 8 22.75 -53.07 3.87
C TYR A 8 21.63 -52.49 2.98
N ARG A 9 21.07 -53.26 2.08
CA ARG A 9 19.97 -52.81 1.22
C ARG A 9 18.72 -52.39 2.02
N ARG A 10 18.47 -53.00 3.17
CA ARG A 10 17.32 -52.64 4.02
C ARG A 10 17.53 -51.30 4.74
N ILE A 11 18.74 -51.02 5.19
CA ILE A 11 19.11 -49.75 5.81
C ILE A 11 19.05 -48.62 4.79
N GLU A 12 19.59 -48.82 3.59
CA GLU A 12 19.53 -47.84 2.51
C GLU A 12 18.08 -47.52 2.09
N ALA A 13 17.23 -48.55 1.97
CA ALA A 13 15.82 -48.36 1.65
C ALA A 13 15.07 -47.57 2.75
N GLN A 14 15.35 -47.85 4.02
CA GLN A 14 14.75 -47.14 5.14
C GLN A 14 15.18 -45.67 5.18
N SER A 15 16.46 -45.37 5.00
CA SER A 15 17.00 -44.02 4.92
C SER A 15 16.38 -43.21 3.78
N LEU A 16 16.18 -43.89 2.62
CA LEU A 16 15.55 -43.22 1.46
C LEU A 16 14.08 -42.91 1.70
N VAL A 17 13.34 -43.76 2.40
CA VAL A 17 11.94 -43.52 2.79
C VAL A 17 11.85 -42.38 3.80
N GLU A 18 12.73 -42.32 4.79
CA GLU A 18 12.79 -41.25 5.78
C GLU A 18 13.09 -39.89 5.12
N LEU A 19 14.08 -39.87 4.20
CA LEU A 19 14.41 -38.66 3.44
C LEU A 19 13.23 -38.19 2.59
N THR A 20 12.58 -39.12 1.87
CA THR A 20 11.43 -38.77 1.02
C THR A 20 10.26 -38.26 1.85
N THR A 21 9.96 -38.89 2.98
CA THR A 21 8.91 -38.44 3.89
C THR A 21 9.22 -37.04 4.48
N GLY A 22 10.48 -36.80 4.87
CA GLY A 22 10.94 -35.50 5.33
C GLY A 22 10.77 -34.42 4.26
N LEU A 23 11.12 -34.72 3.01
CA LEU A 23 10.94 -33.76 1.89
C LEU A 23 9.47 -33.45 1.61
N VAL A 24 8.58 -34.43 1.65
CA VAL A 24 7.14 -34.26 1.42
C VAL A 24 6.53 -33.30 2.45
N VAL A 25 7.03 -33.29 3.69
CA VAL A 25 6.58 -32.35 4.72
C VAL A 25 7.30 -31.01 4.61
N LEU A 26 8.61 -31.02 4.34
CA LEU A 26 9.43 -29.81 4.31
C LEU A 26 9.02 -28.84 3.19
N ILE A 27 8.74 -29.36 1.99
CA ILE A 27 8.40 -28.52 0.83
C ILE A 27 7.16 -27.64 1.09
N PRO A 28 6.01 -28.18 1.55
CA PRO A 28 4.85 -27.35 1.87
C PRO A 28 5.12 -26.31 2.97
N VAL A 29 5.92 -26.66 3.99
CA VAL A 29 6.27 -25.73 5.05
C VAL A 29 7.09 -24.57 4.51
N VAL A 30 8.10 -24.82 3.70
CA VAL A 30 8.91 -23.78 3.07
C VAL A 30 8.04 -22.89 2.16
N MET A 31 7.15 -23.49 1.37
CA MET A 31 6.23 -22.73 0.51
C MET A 31 5.28 -21.83 1.32
N LEU A 32 4.81 -22.29 2.48
CA LEU A 32 3.98 -21.50 3.37
C LEU A 32 4.74 -20.25 3.88
N PHE A 33 6.03 -20.39 4.23
CA PHE A 33 6.84 -19.25 4.61
C PHE A 33 7.01 -18.24 3.48
N PHE A 34 7.17 -18.68 2.24
CA PHE A 34 7.19 -17.79 1.09
C PHE A 34 5.87 -17.04 0.91
N ASP A 35 4.74 -17.71 1.05
CA ASP A 35 3.42 -17.08 0.98
C ASP A 35 3.25 -16.01 2.06
N LEU A 36 3.67 -16.29 3.30
CA LEU A 36 3.64 -15.32 4.39
C LEU A 36 4.54 -14.12 4.10
N ALA A 37 5.74 -14.34 3.60
CA ALA A 37 6.65 -13.26 3.21
C ALA A 37 6.04 -12.37 2.11
N LEU A 38 5.40 -12.97 1.11
CA LEU A 38 4.69 -12.23 0.06
C LEU A 38 3.56 -11.37 0.61
N MET A 39 2.80 -11.86 1.60
CA MET A 39 1.75 -11.06 2.25
C MET A 39 2.31 -9.86 2.99
N VAL A 40 3.41 -10.03 3.74
CA VAL A 40 4.06 -8.93 4.45
C VAL A 40 4.55 -7.86 3.47
N ILE A 41 5.21 -8.27 2.38
CA ILE A 41 5.67 -7.36 1.33
C ILE A 41 4.47 -6.61 0.70
N ALA A 42 3.37 -7.31 0.44
CA ALA A 42 2.18 -6.70 -0.14
C ALA A 42 1.56 -5.63 0.79
N VAL A 43 1.46 -5.92 2.09
CA VAL A 43 0.95 -4.95 3.08
C VAL A 43 1.87 -3.72 3.15
N GLN A 44 3.19 -3.91 3.20
CA GLN A 44 4.15 -2.80 3.23
C GLN A 44 4.07 -1.97 1.95
N THR A 45 3.98 -2.62 0.79
CA THR A 45 3.83 -1.95 -0.50
C THR A 45 2.54 -1.14 -0.54
N ASN A 46 1.42 -1.70 -0.05
CA ASN A 46 0.14 -0.99 0.01
C ASN A 46 0.21 0.25 0.90
N ASN A 47 0.86 0.13 2.07
CA ASN A 47 1.06 1.25 2.98
C ASN A 47 1.88 2.38 2.32
N ASN A 48 2.97 2.04 1.65
CA ASN A 48 3.82 3.00 0.96
C ASN A 48 3.08 3.70 -0.20
N ILE A 49 2.28 2.95 -0.97
CA ILE A 49 1.47 3.51 -2.05
C ILE A 49 0.41 4.46 -1.50
N ALA A 50 -0.32 4.04 -0.46
CA ALA A 50 -1.34 4.87 0.18
C ALA A 50 -0.75 6.17 0.76
N GLN A 51 0.40 6.07 1.43
CA GLN A 51 1.10 7.22 1.99
C GLN A 51 1.58 8.19 0.90
N ASN A 52 2.18 7.67 -0.17
CA ASN A 52 2.61 8.49 -1.29
C ASN A 52 1.42 9.14 -2.01
N ALA A 53 0.33 8.41 -2.23
CA ALA A 53 -0.88 8.94 -2.83
C ALA A 53 -1.54 10.02 -1.95
N ALA A 54 -1.58 9.85 -0.63
CA ALA A 54 -2.09 10.85 0.30
C ALA A 54 -1.21 12.12 0.29
N ARG A 55 0.12 11.94 0.27
CA ARG A 55 1.06 13.06 0.15
C ARG A 55 0.88 13.82 -1.17
N VAL A 56 0.82 13.13 -2.31
CA VAL A 56 0.62 13.76 -3.62
C VAL A 56 -0.75 14.44 -3.70
N ALA A 57 -1.78 13.83 -3.12
CA ALA A 57 -3.12 14.41 -3.05
C ALA A 57 -3.17 15.69 -2.23
N SER A 58 -2.38 15.79 -1.16
CA SER A 58 -2.32 16.97 -0.28
C SER A 58 -1.55 18.16 -0.86
N MET A 59 -0.77 17.94 -1.94
CA MET A 59 0.00 18.98 -2.60
C MET A 59 -0.86 19.75 -3.59
N GLY A 60 -1.03 21.07 -3.39
CA GLY A 60 -1.75 21.97 -4.29
C GLY A 60 -3.26 22.07 -4.03
N SER A 61 -4.06 22.37 -5.07
CA SER A 61 -5.50 22.68 -4.93
C SER A 61 -6.31 21.54 -4.31
N PRO A 62 -7.13 21.80 -3.27
CA PRO A 62 -8.03 20.82 -2.69
C PRO A 62 -9.12 20.33 -3.64
N LEU A 63 -9.40 21.02 -4.75
CA LEU A 63 -10.35 20.56 -5.77
C LEU A 63 -9.85 19.33 -6.53
N GLN A 64 -8.54 19.13 -6.62
CA GLN A 64 -7.91 18.09 -7.44
C GLN A 64 -7.31 16.95 -6.63
N TYR A 65 -7.59 16.87 -5.32
CA TYR A 65 -6.98 15.84 -4.47
C TYR A 65 -7.29 14.42 -4.96
N GLN A 66 -8.52 14.16 -5.41
CA GLN A 66 -8.93 12.83 -5.91
C GLN A 66 -8.18 12.44 -7.18
N SER A 67 -8.12 13.35 -8.17
CA SER A 67 -7.43 13.08 -9.43
C SER A 67 -5.93 12.86 -9.24
N ARG A 68 -5.30 13.62 -8.34
CA ARG A 68 -3.88 13.43 -7.98
C ARG A 68 -3.63 12.12 -7.23
N ALA A 69 -4.49 11.78 -6.28
CA ALA A 69 -4.42 10.49 -5.59
C ALA A 69 -4.53 9.34 -6.59
N GLN A 70 -5.52 9.39 -7.49
CA GLN A 70 -5.74 8.37 -8.50
C GLN A 70 -4.57 8.26 -9.47
N ALA A 71 -4.01 9.37 -9.92
CA ALA A 71 -2.85 9.39 -10.80
C ALA A 71 -1.63 8.73 -10.13
N SER A 72 -1.37 9.02 -8.86
CA SER A 72 -0.28 8.42 -8.08
C SER A 72 -0.45 6.91 -7.93
N VAL A 73 -1.66 6.44 -7.61
CA VAL A 73 -1.95 5.00 -7.50
C VAL A 73 -1.84 4.29 -8.84
N ASN A 74 -2.33 4.91 -9.92
CA ASN A 74 -2.21 4.37 -11.27
C ASN A 74 -0.74 4.23 -11.69
N GLN A 75 0.10 5.23 -11.41
CA GLN A 75 1.53 5.17 -11.69
C GLN A 75 2.20 4.02 -10.92
N ALA A 76 1.85 3.86 -9.63
CA ALA A 76 2.34 2.75 -8.82
C ALA A 76 1.90 1.40 -9.39
N SER A 77 0.66 1.28 -9.89
CA SER A 77 0.14 0.03 -10.47
C SER A 77 0.87 -0.39 -11.74
N LEU A 78 1.35 0.56 -12.56
CA LEU A 78 2.11 0.29 -13.78
C LEU A 78 3.53 -0.22 -13.50
N SER A 79 4.10 0.11 -12.35
CA SER A 79 5.47 -0.26 -11.98
C SER A 79 5.58 -1.61 -11.28
N HIS A 80 4.46 -2.24 -10.93
CA HIS A 80 4.45 -3.51 -10.20
C HIS A 80 4.16 -4.69 -11.12
N ASN A 81 5.17 -5.56 -11.26
CA ASN A 81 5.07 -6.86 -11.92
C ASN A 81 5.32 -7.97 -10.88
N GLY A 82 4.53 -9.04 -10.90
CA GLY A 82 4.78 -10.19 -10.02
C GLY A 82 3.52 -10.74 -9.34
N PRO A 83 3.63 -11.25 -8.10
CA PRO A 83 2.52 -11.91 -7.40
C PRO A 83 1.41 -10.95 -6.97
N ILE A 84 1.65 -9.65 -7.07
CA ILE A 84 0.63 -8.61 -6.86
C ILE A 84 -0.21 -8.52 -8.12
N THR A 85 -1.48 -8.89 -8.03
CA THR A 85 -2.37 -8.98 -9.19
C THR A 85 -3.12 -7.69 -9.48
N LYS A 86 -3.35 -6.85 -8.48
CA LYS A 86 -4.08 -5.59 -8.64
C LYS A 86 -3.72 -4.61 -7.54
N ILE A 87 -3.53 -3.36 -7.93
CA ILE A 87 -3.46 -2.19 -7.04
C ILE A 87 -4.54 -1.22 -7.48
N ALA A 88 -5.37 -0.76 -6.55
CA ALA A 88 -6.45 0.17 -6.84
C ALA A 88 -6.64 1.18 -5.69
N MET A 89 -7.03 2.39 -6.04
CA MET A 89 -7.59 3.33 -5.08
C MET A 89 -9.04 2.94 -4.81
N VAL A 90 -9.41 2.83 -3.54
CA VAL A 90 -10.79 2.58 -3.12
C VAL A 90 -11.53 3.89 -2.95
N THR A 91 -10.96 4.80 -2.17
CA THR A 91 -11.52 6.13 -1.92
C THR A 91 -10.40 7.14 -1.68
N ALA A 92 -10.69 8.39 -2.01
CA ALA A 92 -9.95 9.54 -1.52
C ALA A 92 -10.98 10.55 -0.99
N THR A 93 -10.85 10.94 0.27
CA THR A 93 -11.76 11.86 0.97
C THR A 93 -10.97 12.94 1.69
N THR A 94 -11.65 14.01 2.07
CA THR A 94 -11.07 15.07 2.89
C THR A 94 -12.04 15.45 4.00
N ASN A 95 -11.53 15.98 5.08
CA ASN A 95 -12.34 16.60 6.14
C ASN A 95 -12.77 18.03 5.81
N LEU A 96 -12.33 18.59 4.68
CA LEU A 96 -12.77 19.91 4.23
C LEU A 96 -14.22 19.85 3.74
N THR A 97 -15.01 20.84 4.14
CA THR A 97 -16.36 21.04 3.60
C THR A 97 -16.30 21.77 2.25
N GLN A 98 -17.38 21.72 1.49
CA GLN A 98 -17.47 22.49 0.23
C GLN A 98 -17.28 23.99 0.46
N THR A 99 -17.72 24.50 1.61
CA THR A 99 -17.51 25.90 2.01
C THR A 99 -16.03 26.22 2.21
N ASP A 100 -15.28 25.31 2.85
CA ASP A 100 -13.83 25.47 3.07
C ASP A 100 -13.09 25.52 1.73
N ILE A 101 -13.48 24.66 0.77
CA ILE A 101 -12.91 24.62 -0.58
C ILE A 101 -13.20 25.93 -1.34
N THR A 102 -14.42 26.45 -1.26
CA THR A 102 -14.79 27.71 -1.88
C THR A 102 -14.06 28.91 -1.25
N ASN A 103 -13.91 28.90 0.07
CA ASN A 103 -13.15 29.90 0.77
C ASN A 103 -11.66 29.88 0.39
N TRP A 104 -11.11 28.66 0.19
CA TRP A 104 -9.75 28.50 -0.30
C TRP A 104 -9.56 29.12 -1.70
N GLU A 105 -10.51 28.91 -2.61
CA GLU A 105 -10.46 29.55 -3.94
C GLU A 105 -10.50 31.07 -3.86
N ASN A 106 -11.36 31.61 -2.99
CA ASN A 106 -11.53 33.06 -2.82
C ASN A 106 -10.38 33.73 -2.07
N SER A 107 -9.67 33.00 -1.22
CA SER A 107 -8.57 33.51 -0.40
C SER A 107 -7.18 33.40 -1.03
N GLY A 108 -7.10 32.89 -2.27
CA GLY A 108 -5.83 32.75 -2.99
C GLY A 108 -4.95 31.58 -2.53
N GLY A 109 -5.54 30.55 -1.92
CA GLY A 109 -4.84 29.27 -1.69
C GLY A 109 -4.54 28.92 -0.24
N LEU A 110 -5.09 29.63 0.74
CA LEU A 110 -4.98 29.23 2.14
C LEU A 110 -6.07 28.22 2.50
N VAL A 111 -5.70 26.98 2.76
CA VAL A 111 -6.65 25.95 3.21
C VAL A 111 -6.73 25.96 4.72
N VAL A 112 -7.78 26.56 5.25
CA VAL A 112 -8.00 26.67 6.69
C VAL A 112 -9.37 26.11 7.03
N HIS A 113 -9.39 25.07 7.84
CA HIS A 113 -10.63 24.57 8.42
C HIS A 113 -10.84 25.26 9.76
N LEU A 114 -11.95 26.00 9.88
CA LEU A 114 -12.31 26.67 11.12
C LEU A 114 -13.20 25.77 11.96
N ASN A 115 -12.67 25.26 13.07
CA ASN A 115 -13.46 24.59 14.10
C ASN A 115 -13.45 25.45 15.38
N GLY A 116 -14.48 26.25 15.54
CA GLY A 116 -14.55 27.26 16.61
C GLY A 116 -13.52 28.35 16.44
N SER A 117 -12.69 28.56 17.45
CA SER A 117 -11.62 29.60 17.45
C SER A 117 -10.25 29.05 16.97
N GLN A 118 -10.16 27.78 16.59
CA GLN A 118 -8.91 27.15 16.13
C GLN A 118 -8.95 26.88 14.63
N THR A 119 -7.83 27.19 14.00
CA THR A 119 -7.60 27.00 12.57
C THR A 119 -6.80 25.72 12.37
N TYR A 120 -7.34 24.73 11.64
CA TYR A 120 -6.65 23.48 11.36
C TYR A 120 -6.42 23.34 9.86
N PRO A 121 -5.28 22.80 9.44
CA PRO A 121 -5.09 22.40 8.05
C PRO A 121 -6.08 21.29 7.71
N GLY A 122 -6.64 21.29 6.50
CA GLY A 122 -7.42 20.17 6.00
C GLY A 122 -6.56 18.91 5.89
N ILE A 123 -7.20 17.77 6.00
CA ILE A 123 -6.54 16.46 5.91
C ILE A 123 -7.14 15.70 4.74
N VAL A 124 -6.29 15.09 3.93
CA VAL A 124 -6.68 14.13 2.88
C VAL A 124 -6.52 12.72 3.43
N TYR A 125 -7.51 11.89 3.23
CA TYR A 125 -7.48 10.45 3.52
C TYR A 125 -7.51 9.70 2.21
N VAL A 126 -6.56 8.81 1.99
CA VAL A 126 -6.51 7.95 0.81
C VAL A 126 -6.53 6.49 1.25
N THR A 127 -7.51 5.76 0.73
CA THR A 127 -7.66 4.32 0.96
C THR A 127 -7.29 3.59 -0.31
N THR A 128 -6.31 2.69 -0.19
CA THR A 128 -5.85 1.84 -1.28
C THR A 128 -6.08 0.38 -0.96
N GLN A 129 -6.21 -0.43 -1.99
CA GLN A 129 -6.38 -1.87 -1.91
C GLN A 129 -5.37 -2.56 -2.82
N ILE A 130 -4.73 -3.59 -2.29
CA ILE A 130 -3.85 -4.47 -3.05
C ILE A 130 -4.37 -5.89 -3.01
N SER A 131 -4.32 -6.58 -4.15
CA SER A 131 -4.71 -7.98 -4.29
C SER A 131 -3.48 -8.82 -4.58
N VAL A 132 -3.31 -9.89 -3.81
CA VAL A 132 -2.18 -10.82 -3.92
C VAL A 132 -2.70 -12.23 -4.10
N LYS A 133 -2.01 -13.00 -4.92
CA LYS A 133 -2.31 -14.41 -5.14
C LYS A 133 -1.14 -15.27 -4.63
N PRO A 134 -1.14 -15.65 -3.34
CA PRO A 134 -0.13 -16.52 -2.79
C PRO A 134 -0.29 -17.94 -3.35
N PHE A 135 0.80 -18.69 -3.40
CA PHE A 135 0.81 -19.99 -4.08
C PHE A 135 0.00 -21.06 -3.34
N LEU A 136 0.37 -21.40 -2.11
CA LEU A 136 -0.29 -22.45 -1.33
C LEU A 136 -1.67 -22.02 -0.83
N ILE A 137 -1.77 -20.80 -0.32
CA ILE A 137 -3.03 -20.28 0.21
C ILE A 137 -4.07 -20.20 -0.90
N SER A 138 -3.67 -19.90 -2.14
CA SER A 138 -4.58 -19.87 -3.27
C SER A 138 -5.21 -21.24 -3.57
N LEU A 139 -4.51 -22.34 -3.30
CA LEU A 139 -5.06 -23.69 -3.41
C LEU A 139 -6.18 -23.93 -2.39
N ILE A 140 -6.02 -23.43 -1.17
CA ILE A 140 -7.01 -23.56 -0.09
C ILE A 140 -8.19 -22.61 -0.32
N THR A 141 -7.93 -21.40 -0.85
CA THR A 141 -8.96 -20.37 -1.09
C THR A 141 -9.64 -20.48 -2.45
N ASN A 142 -9.49 -21.61 -3.12
CA ASN A 142 -10.04 -21.85 -4.47
C ASN A 142 -9.63 -20.77 -5.48
N ASN A 143 -8.36 -20.44 -5.51
CA ASN A 143 -7.75 -19.44 -6.38
C ASN A 143 -8.25 -17.99 -6.18
N LYS A 144 -8.94 -17.70 -5.09
CA LYS A 144 -9.37 -16.33 -4.78
C LYS A 144 -8.16 -15.51 -4.30
N PRO A 145 -7.94 -14.30 -4.84
CA PRO A 145 -6.89 -13.43 -4.35
C PRO A 145 -7.22 -12.92 -2.95
N LEU A 146 -6.19 -12.77 -2.13
CA LEU A 146 -6.29 -12.08 -0.86
C LEU A 146 -6.18 -10.58 -1.09
N THR A 147 -7.04 -9.80 -0.43
CA THR A 147 -7.06 -8.34 -0.56
C THR A 147 -6.71 -7.68 0.75
N PHE A 148 -5.81 -6.71 0.68
CA PHE A 148 -5.38 -5.90 1.82
C PHE A 148 -5.74 -4.45 1.54
N THR A 149 -6.44 -3.83 2.48
CA THR A 149 -6.85 -2.43 2.39
C THR A 149 -6.11 -1.62 3.44
N THR A 150 -5.63 -0.44 3.08
CA THR A 150 -5.01 0.50 4.00
C THR A 150 -5.50 1.90 3.74
N THR A 151 -5.60 2.69 4.81
CA THR A 151 -5.93 4.13 4.75
C THR A 151 -4.78 4.91 5.33
N GLN A 152 -4.34 5.92 4.60
CA GLN A 152 -3.32 6.87 5.04
C GLN A 152 -3.87 8.29 4.93
N SER A 153 -3.38 9.16 5.80
CA SER A 153 -3.80 10.57 5.82
C SER A 153 -2.60 11.50 5.75
N TYR A 154 -2.81 12.64 5.13
CA TYR A 154 -1.79 13.69 5.03
C TYR A 154 -2.45 15.07 5.12
N PRO A 155 -1.87 16.02 5.88
CA PRO A 155 -2.38 17.38 5.91
C PRO A 155 -2.13 18.08 4.58
N PHE A 156 -3.06 18.94 4.15
CA PHE A 156 -2.80 19.82 3.02
C PHE A 156 -1.61 20.74 3.32
N SER A 157 -0.72 20.88 2.35
CA SER A 157 0.37 21.84 2.45
C SER A 157 -0.23 23.23 2.32
N ALA A 158 -0.26 24.01 3.42
CA ALA A 158 -0.67 25.40 3.38
C ALA A 158 0.41 26.22 2.65
N VAL A 159 0.06 26.75 1.47
CA VAL A 159 0.87 27.78 0.84
C VAL A 159 0.42 29.12 1.44
N LEU A 160 1.24 29.71 2.31
CA LEU A 160 1.01 31.06 2.78
C LEU A 160 1.25 32.04 1.61
N TYR A 161 0.17 32.54 1.06
CA TYR A 161 0.23 33.64 0.11
C TYR A 161 0.28 34.95 0.92
N ASP A 162 1.38 35.68 0.84
CA ASP A 162 1.47 37.04 1.37
C ASP A 162 0.95 38.03 0.31
N PRO A 163 -0.24 38.61 0.49
CA PRO A 163 -0.79 39.53 -0.47
C PRO A 163 0.04 40.85 -0.57
N ALA A 164 0.89 41.16 0.42
CA ALA A 164 1.78 42.31 0.38
C ALA A 164 3.02 42.09 -0.51
N SER A 165 3.34 40.84 -0.86
CA SER A 165 4.49 40.49 -1.69
C SER A 165 4.16 40.35 -3.17
N SER A 166 3.02 40.83 -3.64
CA SER A 166 2.62 40.72 -5.05
C SER A 166 3.58 41.42 -6.06
N ALA A 167 4.64 42.03 -5.56
CA ALA A 167 5.74 42.56 -6.38
C ALA A 167 6.92 41.57 -6.55
N ASN A 168 7.00 40.49 -5.75
CA ASN A 168 8.06 39.47 -5.86
C ASN A 168 7.50 38.10 -5.47
N SER A 169 7.34 37.25 -6.45
CA SER A 169 6.79 35.89 -6.35
C SER A 169 7.70 34.94 -5.55
N ASN A 170 7.87 35.14 -4.26
CA ASN A 170 8.53 34.18 -3.38
C ASN A 170 7.49 33.38 -2.64
N HIS A 171 7.21 32.17 -3.15
CA HIS A 171 6.45 31.15 -2.42
C HIS A 171 7.28 30.65 -1.24
N ILE A 172 6.85 30.92 -0.02
CA ILE A 172 7.45 30.35 1.18
C ILE A 172 6.70 29.05 1.48
N PHE A 173 7.38 27.93 1.31
CA PHE A 173 6.90 26.63 1.77
C PHE A 173 7.28 26.48 3.25
N ILE A 174 6.28 26.32 4.11
CA ILE A 174 6.51 25.92 5.50
C ILE A 174 6.24 24.41 5.56
N THR A 175 7.31 23.64 5.80
CA THR A 175 7.24 22.17 6.04
C THR A 175 6.95 21.89 7.51
#